data_784dc4fc78ecdaea8d17d5081aeabb24
#
_entry.id   784dc4fc78ecdaea8d17d5081aeabb24
#
_cell.length_a   1.000
_cell.length_b   1.000
_cell.length_c   1.000
_cell.angle_alpha   90.00
_cell.angle_beta   90.00
_cell.angle_gamma   90.00
#
_symmetry.space_group_name_H-M   'P 1'
#
loop_
_entity.id
_entity.type
_entity.pdbx_description
1 polymer ?
#
loop_
_entity_poly.entity_id
_entity_poly.type
_entity_poly.pdbx_seq_one_letter_code
_entity_poly.pdbx_strand_id
1 'polypeptide(L)'
;MSSPADPVIWHATRLLSSYKRWTGRDLIPASGSPEERARRLFHAPFVVISHGIEEDPVLNYGNQAALTLWEMSWEEFTKMPSRMTAEPMERAERARLLTEVSKKGFMDGYGGVRISKTGRRFRVENATVWNLSDEQDGHFGQAATFSRWTYL
;
A
#
# COMPACT_ATOMS: atom_id res chain seq x y z
N MET A 1 -0.90 14.00 -21.24
CA MET A 1 -1.27 13.14 -20.58
C MET A 1 -0.61 11.88 -20.56
N SER A 2 0.06 11.60 -20.28
CA SER A 2 0.86 10.49 -20.23
C SER A 2 0.33 9.36 -19.47
N SER A 3 -0.60 9.56 -18.66
CA SER A 3 -0.95 8.53 -17.74
C SER A 3 -1.36 7.24 -18.36
N PRO A 4 -2.05 7.17 -19.49
CA PRO A 4 -2.34 5.88 -20.07
C PRO A 4 -1.08 5.17 -20.54
N ALA A 5 -0.01 5.93 -20.79
CA ALA A 5 1.23 5.34 -21.25
C ALA A 5 2.11 4.89 -20.08
N ASP A 6 1.79 5.28 -18.85
CA ASP A 6 2.57 4.91 -17.68
C ASP A 6 1.65 4.47 -16.54
N PRO A 7 1.43 3.15 -16.43
CA PRO A 7 0.56 2.61 -15.37
C PRO A 7 1.05 2.93 -13.96
N VAL A 8 2.35 3.06 -13.77
CA VAL A 8 2.90 3.33 -12.42
C VAL A 8 2.57 4.75 -11.99
N ILE A 9 2.67 5.72 -12.91
CA ILE A 9 2.31 7.10 -12.61
C ILE A 9 0.81 7.20 -12.34
N TRP A 10 -0.02 6.54 -13.14
CA TRP A 10 -1.46 6.50 -12.90
C TRP A 10 -1.77 5.92 -11.52
N HIS A 11 -1.14 4.81 -11.18
CA HIS A 11 -1.36 4.12 -9.92
C HIS A 11 -0.94 5.01 -8.74
N ALA A 12 0.24 5.64 -8.83
CA ALA A 12 0.73 6.55 -7.80
C ALA A 12 -0.23 7.73 -7.60
N THR A 13 -0.77 8.26 -8.70
CA THR A 13 -1.74 9.35 -8.62
C THR A 13 -3.00 8.90 -7.88
N ARG A 14 -3.48 7.67 -8.15
CA ARG A 14 -4.65 7.12 -7.45
C ARG A 14 -4.37 6.84 -5.97
N LEU A 15 -3.17 6.36 -5.65
CA LEU A 15 -2.76 6.18 -4.25
C LEU A 15 -2.89 7.51 -3.49
N LEU A 16 -2.33 8.57 -4.05
CA LEU A 16 -2.33 9.89 -3.41
C LEU A 16 -3.71 10.51 -3.34
N SER A 17 -4.50 10.46 -4.41
CA SER A 17 -5.81 11.07 -4.44
C SER A 17 -6.81 10.34 -3.54
N SER A 18 -6.74 9.00 -3.49
CA SER A 18 -7.60 8.22 -2.60
C SER A 18 -7.27 8.46 -1.14
N TYR A 19 -5.98 8.55 -0.81
CA TYR A 19 -5.56 8.87 0.55
C TYR A 19 -6.11 10.22 1.00
N LYS A 20 -5.97 11.24 0.15
CA LYS A 20 -6.47 12.58 0.44
C LYS A 20 -7.99 12.59 0.59
N ARG A 21 -8.68 11.85 -0.27
CA ARG A 21 -10.14 11.77 -0.23
C ARG A 21 -10.65 11.22 1.10
N TRP A 22 -10.07 10.11 1.57
CA TRP A 22 -10.54 9.47 2.78
C TRP A 22 -10.05 10.14 4.06
N THR A 23 -8.79 10.58 4.10
CA THR A 23 -8.17 11.07 5.34
C THR A 23 -8.19 12.59 5.45
N GLY A 24 -8.36 13.31 4.34
CA GLY A 24 -8.22 14.77 4.31
C GLY A 24 -6.78 15.23 4.37
N ARG A 25 -5.82 14.31 4.39
CA ARG A 25 -4.38 14.63 4.52
C ARG A 25 -3.67 14.38 3.19
N ASP A 26 -2.54 15.04 2.99
CA ASP A 26 -1.65 14.77 1.88
C ASP A 26 -0.56 13.77 2.34
N LEU A 27 -0.41 12.68 1.61
CA LEU A 27 0.60 11.67 1.94
C LEU A 27 2.01 12.19 1.65
N ILE A 28 2.15 12.96 0.58
CA ILE A 28 3.36 13.73 0.25
C ILE A 28 2.91 15.13 -0.16
N PRO A 29 3.83 16.12 -0.20
CA PRO A 29 3.44 17.47 -0.63
C PRO A 29 2.73 17.45 -1.98
N ALA A 30 1.68 18.24 -2.10
CA ALA A 30 0.79 18.22 -3.25
C ALA A 30 1.30 19.05 -4.44
N SER A 31 2.58 19.32 -4.53
CA SER A 31 3.19 20.12 -5.59
C SER A 31 3.92 19.24 -6.59
N GLY A 32 4.14 19.76 -7.78
CA GLY A 32 4.88 19.10 -8.82
C GLY A 32 3.99 18.36 -9.82
N SER A 33 4.60 17.86 -10.88
CA SER A 33 3.91 17.10 -11.91
C SER A 33 3.55 15.70 -11.39
N PRO A 34 2.65 15.00 -12.07
CA PRO A 34 2.36 13.60 -11.71
C PRO A 34 3.62 12.73 -11.71
N GLU A 35 4.54 12.95 -12.65
CA GLU A 35 5.80 12.20 -12.71
C GLU A 35 6.68 12.48 -11.51
N GLU A 36 6.80 13.75 -11.10
CA GLU A 36 7.59 14.14 -9.94
C GLU A 36 6.99 13.57 -8.66
N ARG A 37 5.68 13.61 -8.54
CA ARG A 37 4.98 13.10 -7.35
C ARG A 37 5.11 11.58 -7.27
N ALA A 38 5.00 10.88 -8.40
CA ALA A 38 5.21 9.44 -8.43
C ALA A 38 6.62 9.06 -7.99
N ARG A 39 7.62 9.82 -8.44
CA ARG A 39 9.02 9.59 -8.08
C ARG A 39 9.25 9.84 -6.59
N ARG A 40 8.69 10.93 -6.05
CA ARG A 40 8.80 11.23 -4.62
C ARG A 40 8.13 10.17 -3.76
N LEU A 41 6.99 9.64 -4.19
CA LEU A 41 6.31 8.58 -3.46
C LEU A 41 7.14 7.30 -3.47
N PHE A 42 7.72 6.95 -4.62
CA PHE A 42 8.53 5.74 -4.71
C PHE A 42 9.76 5.81 -3.81
N HIS A 43 10.37 6.99 -3.67
CA HIS A 43 11.58 7.17 -2.88
C HIS A 43 11.31 7.75 -1.48
N ALA A 44 10.06 7.79 -1.05
CA ALA A 44 9.73 8.29 0.29
C ALA A 44 10.34 7.41 1.38
N PRO A 45 10.67 8.00 2.54
CA PRO A 45 11.29 7.25 3.64
C PRO A 45 10.32 6.35 4.42
N PHE A 46 9.05 6.37 4.07
CA PHE A 46 8.05 5.52 4.68
C PHE A 46 7.54 4.49 3.68
N VAL A 47 6.88 3.46 4.16
CA VAL A 47 6.40 2.36 3.33
C VAL A 47 5.03 2.68 2.74
N VAL A 48 4.85 2.37 1.45
CA VAL A 48 3.54 2.40 0.80
C VAL A 48 3.40 1.11 -0.02
N ILE A 49 2.31 0.38 0.21
CA ILE A 49 2.00 -0.83 -0.55
C ILE A 49 0.52 -0.81 -0.95
N SER A 50 0.18 -1.57 -1.98
CA SER A 50 -1.22 -1.75 -2.35
C SER A 50 -1.45 -3.12 -2.99
N HIS A 51 -2.72 -3.54 -3.01
CA HIS A 51 -3.14 -4.75 -3.71
C HIS A 51 -4.44 -4.49 -4.46
N GLY A 52 -4.76 -5.39 -5.39
CA GLY A 52 -5.96 -5.29 -6.21
C GLY A 52 -7.20 -5.91 -5.57
N ILE A 53 -8.22 -6.14 -6.40
CA ILE A 53 -9.51 -6.67 -5.98
C ILE A 53 -9.75 -8.10 -6.45
N GLU A 54 -8.72 -8.82 -6.83
CA GLU A 54 -8.83 -10.23 -7.19
C GLU A 54 -9.43 -11.00 -6.01
N GLU A 55 -10.00 -12.16 -6.25
CA GLU A 55 -10.54 -13.01 -5.19
C GLU A 55 -9.46 -13.31 -4.14
N ASP A 56 -8.24 -13.60 -4.59
CA ASP A 56 -7.06 -13.66 -3.73
C ASP A 56 -6.18 -12.47 -4.12
N PRO A 57 -6.31 -11.33 -3.42
CA PRO A 57 -5.66 -10.08 -3.88
C PRO A 57 -4.17 -10.21 -4.07
N VAL A 58 -3.68 -9.65 -5.17
CA VAL A 58 -2.26 -9.65 -5.52
C VAL A 58 -1.70 -8.23 -5.30
N LEU A 59 -0.50 -8.15 -4.73
CA LEU A 59 0.17 -6.86 -4.58
C LEU A 59 0.42 -6.25 -5.95
N ASN A 60 0.18 -4.96 -6.09
CA ASN A 60 0.36 -4.25 -7.34
C ASN A 60 1.19 -2.98 -7.21
N TYR A 61 1.69 -2.70 -6.02
CA TYR A 61 2.58 -1.57 -5.78
C TYR A 61 3.35 -1.76 -4.47
N GLY A 62 4.63 -1.45 -4.49
CA GLY A 62 5.44 -1.28 -3.30
C GLY A 62 6.50 -0.23 -3.62
N ASN A 63 6.63 0.81 -2.79
CA ASN A 63 7.68 1.79 -3.03
C ASN A 63 9.04 1.22 -2.58
N GLN A 64 10.12 1.96 -2.78
CA GLN A 64 11.46 1.47 -2.49
C GLN A 64 11.60 1.01 -1.03
N ALA A 65 11.04 1.76 -0.09
CA ALA A 65 11.09 1.37 1.31
C ALA A 65 10.40 0.02 1.56
N ALA A 66 9.27 -0.23 0.88
CA ALA A 66 8.57 -1.51 0.97
C ALA A 66 9.39 -2.65 0.38
N LEU A 67 9.95 -2.44 -0.80
CA LEU A 67 10.75 -3.48 -1.45
C LEU A 67 11.97 -3.86 -0.60
N THR A 68 12.61 -2.88 0.01
CA THR A 68 13.73 -3.13 0.91
C THR A 68 13.29 -3.89 2.16
N LEU A 69 12.17 -3.49 2.76
CA LEU A 69 11.68 -4.12 3.98
C LEU A 69 11.28 -5.58 3.76
N TRP A 70 10.57 -5.87 2.66
CA TRP A 70 10.17 -7.23 2.34
C TRP A 70 11.24 -8.02 1.60
N GLU A 71 12.38 -7.38 1.25
CA GLU A 71 13.53 -8.01 0.61
C GLU A 71 13.17 -8.61 -0.74
N MET A 72 12.46 -7.85 -1.55
CA MET A 72 11.98 -8.28 -2.87
C MET A 72 12.25 -7.25 -3.94
N SER A 73 12.37 -7.72 -5.18
CA SER A 73 12.35 -6.83 -6.34
C SER A 73 10.90 -6.42 -6.61
N TRP A 74 10.71 -5.40 -7.43
CA TRP A 74 9.39 -4.98 -7.88
C TRP A 74 8.65 -6.15 -8.54
N GLU A 75 9.34 -6.89 -9.41
CA GLU A 75 8.74 -8.01 -10.14
C GLU A 75 8.27 -9.12 -9.20
N GLU A 76 9.06 -9.41 -8.18
CA GLU A 76 8.66 -10.42 -7.19
C GLU A 76 7.49 -9.93 -6.35
N PHE A 77 7.56 -8.69 -5.89
CA PHE A 77 6.56 -8.12 -4.99
C PHE A 77 5.19 -8.03 -5.69
N THR A 78 5.15 -7.57 -6.93
CA THR A 78 3.90 -7.33 -7.65
C THR A 78 3.30 -8.60 -8.26
N LYS A 79 3.84 -9.77 -7.95
CA LYS A 79 3.25 -11.05 -8.32
C LYS A 79 2.82 -11.86 -7.11
N MET A 80 3.09 -11.37 -5.91
CA MET A 80 2.81 -12.12 -4.70
C MET A 80 1.40 -11.86 -4.20
N PRO A 81 0.66 -12.91 -3.78
CA PRO A 81 -0.61 -12.69 -3.09
C PRO A 81 -0.37 -11.87 -1.83
N SER A 82 -1.21 -10.88 -1.61
CA SER A 82 -0.98 -9.94 -0.52
C SER A 82 -1.05 -10.62 0.86
N ARG A 83 -1.79 -11.74 0.99
CA ARG A 83 -1.84 -12.49 2.25
C ARG A 83 -0.48 -13.05 2.67
N MET A 84 0.44 -13.21 1.71
CA MET A 84 1.77 -13.75 1.98
C MET A 84 2.70 -12.74 2.69
N THR A 85 2.26 -11.49 2.86
CA THR A 85 3.02 -10.52 3.65
C THR A 85 2.94 -10.82 5.15
N ALA A 86 2.02 -11.70 5.56
CA ALA A 86 1.84 -12.09 6.95
C ALA A 86 1.91 -13.60 7.07
N GLU A 87 2.39 -14.09 8.23
CA GLU A 87 2.38 -15.51 8.52
C GLU A 87 0.94 -16.03 8.67
N PRO A 88 0.69 -17.35 8.49
CA PRO A 88 -0.68 -17.87 8.55
C PRO A 88 -1.46 -17.47 9.80
N MET A 89 -0.82 -17.41 10.96
CA MET A 89 -1.49 -17.06 12.20
C MET A 89 -1.97 -15.61 12.25
N GLU A 90 -1.43 -14.74 11.40
CA GLU A 90 -1.81 -13.33 11.36
C GLU A 90 -2.83 -13.02 10.27
N ARG A 91 -3.11 -13.96 9.38
CA ARG A 91 -3.94 -13.72 8.19
C ARG A 91 -5.40 -13.48 8.49
N ALA A 92 -5.95 -14.13 9.50
CA ALA A 92 -7.36 -13.97 9.86
C ALA A 92 -7.63 -12.54 10.39
N GLU A 93 -6.75 -12.02 11.24
CA GLU A 93 -6.87 -10.66 11.74
C GLU A 93 -6.71 -9.65 10.63
N ARG A 94 -5.74 -9.88 9.72
CA ARG A 94 -5.52 -9.03 8.56
C ARG A 94 -6.78 -8.99 7.67
N ALA A 95 -7.41 -10.15 7.45
CA ALA A 95 -8.62 -10.23 6.64
C ALA A 95 -9.76 -9.42 7.28
N ARG A 96 -9.91 -9.48 8.59
CA ARG A 96 -10.93 -8.69 9.30
C ARG A 96 -10.67 -7.19 9.14
N LEU A 97 -9.42 -6.75 9.26
CA LEU A 97 -9.04 -5.36 9.06
C LEU A 97 -9.44 -4.90 7.66
N LEU A 98 -9.09 -5.66 6.63
CA LEU A 98 -9.38 -5.28 5.25
C LEU A 98 -10.88 -5.19 4.99
N THR A 99 -11.68 -6.07 5.61
CA THR A 99 -13.14 -6.01 5.53
C THR A 99 -13.67 -4.72 6.18
N GLU A 100 -13.14 -4.35 7.33
CA GLU A 100 -13.55 -3.10 7.99
C GLU A 100 -13.20 -1.87 7.15
N VAL A 101 -12.02 -1.84 6.55
CA VAL A 101 -11.60 -0.75 5.67
C VAL A 101 -12.51 -0.68 4.45
N SER A 102 -12.91 -1.83 3.87
CA SER A 102 -13.84 -1.86 2.75
C SER A 102 -15.15 -1.14 3.08
N LYS A 103 -15.61 -1.26 4.33
CA LYS A 103 -16.86 -0.63 4.75
C LYS A 103 -16.69 0.84 5.13
N LYS A 104 -15.61 1.19 5.78
CA LYS A 104 -15.41 2.53 6.36
C LYS A 104 -14.65 3.49 5.45
N GLY A 105 -13.90 2.99 4.49
CA GLY A 105 -13.07 3.80 3.59
C GLY A 105 -11.61 3.83 4.01
N PHE A 106 -11.32 3.99 5.27
CA PHE A 106 -9.93 3.94 5.77
C PHE A 106 -9.92 3.67 7.28
N MET A 107 -8.73 3.34 7.78
CA MET A 107 -8.52 3.12 9.20
C MET A 107 -7.09 3.53 9.56
N ASP A 108 -6.96 4.32 10.62
CA ASP A 108 -5.65 4.71 11.19
C ASP A 108 -5.29 3.80 12.37
N GLY A 109 -4.03 3.89 12.77
CA GLY A 109 -3.60 3.28 14.03
C GLY A 109 -3.49 1.77 14.02
N TYR A 110 -3.44 1.17 12.84
CA TYR A 110 -3.35 -0.29 12.75
C TYR A 110 -1.93 -0.75 13.04
N GLY A 111 -1.81 -1.86 13.77
CA GLY A 111 -0.54 -2.54 13.99
C GLY A 111 -0.69 -4.02 13.72
N GLY A 112 0.40 -4.67 13.34
CA GLY A 112 0.39 -6.10 13.09
C GLY A 112 1.76 -6.61 12.75
N VAL A 113 1.92 -7.94 12.78
CA VAL A 113 3.18 -8.59 12.46
C VAL A 113 3.18 -8.99 10.98
N ARG A 114 4.29 -8.75 10.32
CA ARG A 114 4.50 -9.10 8.91
C ARG A 114 5.82 -9.85 8.79
N ILE A 115 6.06 -10.45 7.62
CA ILE A 115 7.24 -11.28 7.41
C ILE A 115 7.81 -11.02 6.03
N SER A 116 9.14 -10.92 5.93
CA SER A 116 9.84 -10.69 4.67
C SER A 116 10.10 -12.01 3.93
N LYS A 117 10.62 -11.90 2.72
CA LYS A 117 10.97 -13.04 1.86
C LYS A 117 11.94 -14.01 2.56
N THR A 118 12.89 -13.49 3.33
CA THR A 118 13.89 -14.34 4.00
C THR A 118 13.44 -14.80 5.38
N GLY A 119 12.19 -14.51 5.77
CA GLY A 119 11.67 -14.94 7.05
C GLY A 119 11.89 -13.97 8.19
N ARG A 120 12.31 -12.76 7.90
CA ARG A 120 12.55 -11.75 8.93
C ARG A 120 11.21 -11.13 9.34
N ARG A 121 10.86 -11.26 10.60
CA ARG A 121 9.58 -10.79 11.12
C ARG A 121 9.71 -9.38 11.66
N PHE A 122 8.68 -8.58 11.48
CA PHE A 122 8.66 -7.22 12.00
C PHE A 122 7.24 -6.82 12.38
N ARG A 123 7.13 -5.98 13.41
CA ARG A 123 5.85 -5.44 13.85
C ARG A 123 5.68 -4.06 13.25
N VAL A 124 4.59 -3.89 12.51
CA VAL A 124 4.20 -2.60 11.94
C VAL A 124 3.43 -1.82 13.00
N GLU A 125 3.69 -0.53 13.11
CA GLU A 125 3.04 0.34 14.08
C GLU A 125 2.37 1.52 13.39
N ASN A 126 1.16 1.83 13.88
CA ASN A 126 0.44 3.04 13.48
C ASN A 126 0.26 3.18 11.96
N ALA A 127 -0.11 2.11 11.31
CA ALA A 127 -0.37 2.12 9.86
C ALA A 127 -1.73 2.73 9.56
N THR A 128 -1.83 3.35 8.37
CA THR A 128 -3.10 3.77 7.79
C THR A 128 -3.40 2.87 6.60
N VAL A 129 -4.60 2.35 6.54
CA VAL A 129 -5.07 1.48 5.45
C VAL A 129 -6.28 2.15 4.82
N TRP A 130 -6.34 2.22 3.49
CA TRP A 130 -7.44 2.91 2.81
C TRP A 130 -7.84 2.24 1.50
N ASN A 131 -9.07 2.50 1.08
CA ASN A 131 -9.59 2.00 -0.20
C ASN A 131 -9.08 2.86 -1.35
N LEU A 132 -8.73 2.20 -2.45
CA LEU A 132 -8.33 2.88 -3.68
C LEU A 132 -9.53 3.06 -4.60
N SER A 133 -9.65 4.25 -5.18
CA SER A 133 -10.71 4.58 -6.12
C SER A 133 -10.11 5.11 -7.42
N ASP A 134 -10.73 4.74 -8.55
CA ASP A 134 -10.36 5.29 -9.84
C ASP A 134 -11.06 6.64 -10.09
N GLU A 135 -10.94 7.18 -11.29
CA GLU A 135 -11.50 8.51 -11.62
C GLU A 135 -13.02 8.55 -11.55
N GLN A 136 -13.70 7.42 -11.66
CA GLN A 136 -15.14 7.32 -11.56
C GLN A 136 -15.60 6.84 -10.20
N ASP A 137 -14.73 6.94 -9.19
CA ASP A 137 -14.99 6.46 -7.82
C ASP A 137 -15.20 4.94 -7.73
N GLY A 138 -14.77 4.20 -8.73
CA GLY A 138 -14.80 2.74 -8.70
C GLY A 138 -13.70 2.20 -7.80
N HIS A 139 -14.07 1.30 -6.89
CA HIS A 139 -13.12 0.65 -6.00
C HIS A 139 -12.24 -0.32 -6.78
N PHE A 140 -10.93 -0.22 -6.66
CA PHE A 140 -10.04 -1.12 -7.39
C PHE A 140 -8.90 -1.69 -6.53
N GLY A 141 -8.91 -1.49 -5.25
CA GLY A 141 -7.91 -2.05 -4.36
C GLY A 141 -7.89 -1.41 -2.99
N GLN A 142 -6.87 -1.77 -2.23
CA GLN A 142 -6.61 -1.18 -0.92
C GLN A 142 -5.11 -0.93 -0.78
N ALA A 143 -4.75 0.05 0.03
CA ALA A 143 -3.36 0.43 0.24
C ALA A 143 -3.08 0.60 1.72
N ALA A 144 -1.80 0.55 2.08
CA ALA A 144 -1.35 0.79 3.44
C ALA A 144 -0.08 1.62 3.43
N THR A 145 0.08 2.46 4.44
CA THR A 145 1.30 3.23 4.66
C THR A 145 1.68 3.21 6.12
N PHE A 146 2.97 3.13 6.39
CA PHE A 146 3.49 3.22 7.76
C PHE A 146 4.95 3.67 7.72
N SER A 147 5.39 4.34 8.79
CA SER A 147 6.76 4.82 8.89
C SER A 147 7.53 4.17 10.04
N ARG A 148 6.87 3.36 10.88
CA ARG A 148 7.49 2.73 12.02
C ARG A 148 7.32 1.22 12.00
N TRP A 149 8.39 0.51 12.26
CA TRP A 149 8.33 -0.95 12.44
C TRP A 149 9.48 -1.36 13.36
N THR A 150 9.31 -2.49 14.02
CA THR A 150 10.31 -3.05 14.92
C THR A 150 10.57 -4.49 14.53
N TYR A 151 11.82 -4.86 14.30
CA TYR A 151 12.17 -6.24 14.04
C TYR A 151 11.99 -7.08 15.29
N LEU A 152 11.50 -8.30 15.09
CA LEU A 152 11.24 -9.24 16.16
C LEU A 152 12.34 -10.29 16.28
#